data_c311c6090d74d3e83a268c30867c9767
#
_entry.id   c311c6090d74d3e83a268c30867c9767
#
_cell.length_a   1.000
_cell.length_b   1.000
_cell.length_c   1.000
_cell.angle_alpha   90.00
_cell.angle_beta   90.00
_cell.angle_gamma   90.00
#
_symmetry.space_group_name_H-M   'P 1'
#
loop_
_entity.id
_entity.type
_entity.pdbx_description
1 polymer ?
#
loop_
_entity_poly.entity_id
_entity_poly.type
_entity_poly.pdbx_seq_one_letter_code
_entity_poly.pdbx_strand_id
1 'polypeptide(L)'
;MGRKILFITTDQQRYDTLGCNGSTLSRTPTLDRLAAQGIRYERAVPQSVVCMPSRSTMLTGQHQATHGVWMNGVPLPVDAPSVAALLHDQAGYRTALIGKAHFEPFLDPFLRFNENRLSSLHQETIQERQFGGGTGPHRGFDHLEFATHGAAGWLHYANWLGTEHPGAAAGYYAVLDADL
;
A
#
# COMPACT_ATOMS: atom_id res chain seq x y z
N MET A 1 -22.09 10.40 -14.62
CA MET A 1 -20.67 10.08 -14.34
C MET A 1 -20.45 10.11 -12.83
N GLY A 2 -20.01 9.01 -12.23
CA GLY A 2 -19.68 8.96 -10.81
C GLY A 2 -18.46 9.83 -10.46
N ARG A 3 -18.34 10.23 -9.20
CA ARG A 3 -17.15 10.95 -8.71
C ARG A 3 -15.94 10.03 -8.72
N LYS A 4 -14.79 10.53 -9.12
CA LYS A 4 -13.51 9.82 -8.94
C LYS A 4 -13.04 10.00 -7.50
N ILE A 5 -12.56 8.92 -6.90
CA ILE A 5 -12.04 8.92 -5.53
C ILE A 5 -10.57 8.54 -5.59
N LEU A 6 -9.69 9.39 -5.06
CA LEU A 6 -8.28 9.11 -4.87
C LEU A 6 -7.99 9.16 -3.38
N PHE A 7 -7.62 8.03 -2.79
CA PHE A 7 -7.23 7.91 -1.40
C PHE A 7 -5.72 7.68 -1.31
N ILE A 8 -4.98 8.65 -0.78
CA ILE A 8 -3.52 8.60 -0.67
C ILE A 8 -3.16 8.40 0.80
N THR A 9 -2.37 7.37 1.08
CA THR A 9 -1.79 7.13 2.42
C THR A 9 -0.28 7.26 2.34
N THR A 10 0.30 7.95 3.30
CA THR A 10 1.74 7.96 3.53
C THR A 10 2.12 6.87 4.54
N ASP A 11 3.35 6.39 4.49
CA ASP A 11 3.89 5.47 5.49
C ASP A 11 4.77 6.25 6.46
N GLN A 12 4.55 6.06 7.76
CA GLN A 12 5.38 6.60 8.85
C GLN A 12 5.51 8.14 8.88
N GLN A 13 4.58 8.87 8.25
CA GLN A 13 4.63 10.32 8.24
C GLN A 13 4.13 10.90 9.56
N ARG A 14 4.96 11.72 10.20
CA ARG A 14 4.58 12.47 11.40
C ARG A 14 3.79 13.72 11.02
N TYR A 15 2.88 14.12 11.90
CA TYR A 15 2.07 15.33 11.75
C TYR A 15 2.92 16.60 11.58
N ASP A 16 3.98 16.73 12.40
CA ASP A 16 4.87 17.89 12.46
C ASP A 16 5.90 17.97 11.31
N THR A 17 5.88 17.04 10.36
CA THR A 17 6.75 17.09 9.19
C THR A 17 6.13 17.81 7.99
N LEU A 18 4.87 18.21 8.07
CA LEU A 18 4.18 18.93 7.00
C LEU A 18 4.32 20.45 7.18
N GLY A 19 4.59 21.19 6.10
CA GLY A 19 4.66 22.65 6.10
C GLY A 19 3.36 23.29 6.57
N CYS A 20 2.19 22.79 6.14
CA CYS A 20 0.88 23.25 6.56
C CYS A 20 0.61 23.03 8.07
N ASN A 21 1.41 22.20 8.74
CA ASN A 21 1.37 21.97 10.18
C ASN A 21 2.50 22.68 10.95
N GLY A 22 3.24 23.57 10.26
CA GLY A 22 4.28 24.41 10.88
C GLY A 22 5.71 23.86 10.76
N SER A 23 5.94 22.79 9.98
CA SER A 23 7.30 22.31 9.73
C SER A 23 8.13 23.36 9.00
N THR A 24 9.34 23.63 9.53
CA THR A 24 10.35 24.46 8.89
C THR A 24 11.46 23.64 8.24
N LEU A 25 11.50 22.33 8.52
CA LEU A 25 12.54 21.42 8.04
C LEU A 25 12.17 20.74 6.73
N SER A 26 10.91 20.34 6.61
CA SER A 26 10.43 19.61 5.43
C SER A 26 9.78 20.56 4.41
N ARG A 27 10.00 20.27 3.14
CA ARG A 27 9.37 20.99 2.03
C ARG A 27 8.26 20.15 1.45
N THR A 28 7.01 20.53 1.73
CA THR A 28 5.80 19.78 1.32
C THR A 28 4.82 20.64 0.50
N PRO A 29 5.27 21.35 -0.56
CA PRO A 29 4.47 22.38 -1.22
C PRO A 29 3.17 21.85 -1.83
N THR A 30 3.15 20.60 -2.29
CA THR A 30 1.94 19.98 -2.84
C THR A 30 0.91 19.69 -1.76
N LEU A 31 1.33 19.13 -0.62
CA LEU A 31 0.44 18.86 0.51
C LEU A 31 -0.05 20.16 1.15
N ASP A 32 0.81 21.16 1.25
CA ASP A 32 0.46 22.48 1.76
C ASP A 32 -0.60 23.15 0.89
N ARG A 33 -0.46 23.05 -0.44
CA ARG A 33 -1.47 23.53 -1.38
C ARG A 33 -2.79 22.79 -1.27
N LEU A 34 -2.77 21.45 -1.13
CA LEU A 34 -3.97 20.67 -0.93
C LEU A 34 -4.67 21.04 0.38
N ALA A 35 -3.89 21.25 1.45
CA ALA A 35 -4.42 21.69 2.74
C ALA A 35 -5.08 23.08 2.65
N ALA A 36 -4.51 23.99 1.86
CA ALA A 36 -5.07 25.33 1.66
C ALA A 36 -6.34 25.33 0.79
N GLN A 37 -6.49 24.36 -0.12
CA GLN A 37 -7.62 24.25 -1.04
C GLN A 37 -8.76 23.37 -0.54
N GLY A 38 -8.49 22.52 0.46
CA GLY A 38 -9.39 21.52 0.98
C GLY A 38 -9.70 21.70 2.45
N ILE A 39 -10.01 20.58 3.10
CA ILE A 39 -10.25 20.53 4.55
C ILE A 39 -9.07 19.85 5.21
N ARG A 40 -8.45 20.53 6.14
CA ARG A 40 -7.38 19.99 6.99
C ARG A 40 -7.93 19.66 8.38
N TYR A 41 -7.79 18.40 8.77
CA TYR A 41 -8.15 17.95 10.11
C TYR A 41 -6.94 18.06 11.04
N GLU A 42 -7.04 18.85 12.09
CA GLU A 42 -5.94 19.07 13.05
C GLU A 42 -5.75 17.91 14.04
N ARG A 43 -6.79 17.10 14.24
CA ARG A 43 -6.82 16.02 15.22
C ARG A 43 -7.25 14.69 14.59
N ALA A 44 -6.74 14.39 13.40
CA ALA A 44 -6.91 13.07 12.80
C ALA A 44 -5.90 12.12 13.43
N VAL A 45 -6.39 11.10 14.13
CA VAL A 45 -5.57 10.12 14.85
C VAL A 45 -5.83 8.73 14.27
N PRO A 46 -4.78 8.00 13.86
CA PRO A 46 -4.93 6.60 13.42
C PRO A 46 -5.32 5.71 14.60
N GLN A 47 -6.06 4.64 14.34
CA GLN A 47 -6.43 3.65 15.35
C GLN A 47 -5.22 2.85 15.86
N SER A 48 -4.15 2.82 15.10
CA SER A 48 -2.89 2.18 15.44
C SER A 48 -1.73 2.91 14.78
N VAL A 49 -0.58 2.89 15.45
CA VAL A 49 0.70 3.36 14.89
C VAL A 49 1.43 2.25 14.14
N VAL A 50 0.88 1.04 14.11
CA VAL A 50 1.46 -0.14 13.45
C VAL A 50 0.78 -0.37 12.11
N CYS A 51 1.56 -0.78 11.11
CA CYS A 51 1.14 -0.81 9.71
C CYS A 51 -0.11 -1.68 9.44
N MET A 52 -0.07 -2.99 9.73
CA MET A 52 -1.16 -3.90 9.40
C MET A 52 -2.47 -3.53 10.13
N PRO A 53 -2.45 -3.27 11.43
CA PRO A 53 -3.66 -2.85 12.14
C PRO A 53 -4.26 -1.55 11.58
N SER A 54 -3.43 -0.54 11.34
CA SER A 54 -3.89 0.76 10.81
C SER A 54 -4.49 0.60 9.40
N ARG A 55 -3.80 -0.13 8.52
CA ARG A 55 -4.26 -0.37 7.15
C ARG A 55 -5.53 -1.21 7.11
N SER A 56 -5.64 -2.21 7.95
CA SER A 56 -6.86 -3.00 8.12
C SER A 56 -8.04 -2.15 8.57
N THR A 57 -7.82 -1.23 9.50
CA THR A 57 -8.84 -0.24 9.90
C THR A 57 -9.27 0.65 8.73
N MET A 58 -8.31 1.15 7.95
CA MET A 58 -8.61 2.00 6.77
C MET A 58 -9.42 1.24 5.70
N LEU A 59 -9.11 -0.03 5.46
CA LEU A 59 -9.81 -0.84 4.49
C LEU A 59 -11.23 -1.23 4.94
N THR A 60 -11.36 -1.61 6.21
CA THR A 60 -12.61 -2.19 6.74
C THR A 60 -13.56 -1.17 7.35
N GLY A 61 -13.05 -0.01 7.77
CA GLY A 61 -13.80 0.95 8.59
C GLY A 61 -14.06 0.46 10.01
N GLN A 62 -13.42 -0.62 10.45
CA GLN A 62 -13.62 -1.25 11.76
C GLN A 62 -12.48 -0.94 12.71
N HIS A 63 -12.76 -0.96 14.02
CA HIS A 63 -11.74 -0.92 15.07
C HIS A 63 -10.95 -2.24 15.14
N GLN A 64 -9.72 -2.17 15.65
CA GLN A 64 -8.84 -3.34 15.83
C GLN A 64 -9.50 -4.50 16.58
N ALA A 65 -10.27 -4.21 17.62
CA ALA A 65 -11.00 -5.22 18.38
C ALA A 65 -12.04 -5.98 17.54
N THR A 66 -12.53 -5.37 16.45
CA THR A 66 -13.53 -5.97 15.57
C THR A 66 -12.87 -6.76 14.45
N HIS A 67 -11.90 -6.17 13.74
CA HIS A 67 -11.25 -6.87 12.63
C HIS A 67 -10.14 -7.83 13.08
N GLY A 68 -9.73 -7.81 14.34
CA GLY A 68 -8.81 -8.78 14.95
C GLY A 68 -7.33 -8.60 14.62
N VAL A 69 -6.95 -7.63 13.80
CA VAL A 69 -5.54 -7.35 13.46
C VAL A 69 -4.97 -6.39 14.48
N TRP A 70 -4.25 -6.90 15.44
CA TRP A 70 -3.72 -6.11 16.55
C TRP A 70 -2.21 -5.85 16.48
N MET A 71 -1.50 -6.56 15.59
CA MET A 71 -0.07 -6.36 15.33
C MET A 71 0.29 -6.78 13.90
N ASN A 72 1.51 -6.44 13.45
CA ASN A 72 2.06 -7.01 12.22
C ASN A 72 2.26 -8.52 12.39
N GLY A 73 1.96 -9.27 11.34
CA GLY A 73 2.00 -10.74 11.36
C GLY A 73 0.63 -11.40 11.62
N VAL A 74 -0.36 -10.64 12.07
CA VAL A 74 -1.75 -11.12 12.19
C VAL A 74 -2.52 -10.74 10.93
N PRO A 75 -2.89 -11.71 10.07
CA PRO A 75 -3.57 -11.41 8.82
C PRO A 75 -4.99 -10.89 9.05
N LEU A 76 -5.41 -9.96 8.20
CA LEU A 76 -6.81 -9.57 8.14
C LEU A 76 -7.64 -10.76 7.63
N PRO A 77 -8.75 -11.15 8.31
CA PRO A 77 -9.64 -12.20 7.82
C PRO A 77 -10.03 -12.00 6.36
N VAL A 78 -10.13 -13.11 5.62
CA VAL A 78 -10.39 -13.07 4.16
C VAL A 78 -11.76 -12.49 3.86
N ASP A 79 -12.73 -12.73 4.73
CA ASP A 79 -14.11 -12.28 4.67
C ASP A 79 -14.36 -10.93 5.34
N ALA A 80 -13.30 -10.27 5.81
CA ALA A 80 -13.43 -8.93 6.38
C ALA A 80 -14.01 -7.95 5.35
N PRO A 81 -14.90 -7.03 5.77
CA PRO A 81 -15.46 -6.03 4.86
C PRO A 81 -14.36 -5.16 4.26
N SER A 82 -14.58 -4.70 3.04
CA SER A 82 -13.66 -3.83 2.33
C SER A 82 -14.40 -2.68 1.68
N VAL A 83 -13.92 -1.47 1.89
CA VAL A 83 -14.46 -0.29 1.22
C VAL A 83 -14.32 -0.41 -0.31
N ALA A 84 -13.26 -1.06 -0.80
CA ALA A 84 -13.08 -1.30 -2.23
C ALA A 84 -14.15 -2.25 -2.78
N ALA A 85 -14.43 -3.36 -2.07
CA ALA A 85 -15.50 -4.29 -2.45
C ALA A 85 -16.88 -3.61 -2.43
N LEU A 86 -17.18 -2.82 -1.41
CA LEU A 86 -18.44 -2.08 -1.34
C LEU A 86 -18.59 -1.10 -2.51
N LEU A 87 -17.56 -0.36 -2.85
CA LEU A 87 -17.59 0.57 -3.99
C LEU A 87 -17.72 -0.16 -5.33
N HIS A 88 -17.03 -1.28 -5.49
CA HIS A 88 -17.15 -2.12 -6.68
C HIS A 88 -18.55 -2.70 -6.82
N ASP A 89 -19.01 -3.44 -5.79
CA ASP A 89 -20.23 -4.25 -5.88
C ASP A 89 -21.52 -3.41 -5.85
N GLN A 90 -21.53 -2.35 -5.06
CA GLN A 90 -22.75 -1.56 -4.83
C GLN A 90 -22.82 -0.29 -5.66
N ALA A 91 -21.67 0.26 -6.07
CA ALA A 91 -21.63 1.53 -6.77
C ALA A 91 -20.97 1.45 -8.17
N GLY A 92 -20.54 0.27 -8.60
CA GLY A 92 -19.98 0.03 -9.93
C GLY A 92 -18.64 0.74 -10.18
N TYR A 93 -17.86 1.01 -9.13
CA TYR A 93 -16.54 1.57 -9.29
C TYR A 93 -15.55 0.50 -9.79
N ARG A 94 -14.63 0.92 -10.63
CA ARG A 94 -13.39 0.19 -10.84
C ARG A 94 -12.40 0.63 -9.76
N THR A 95 -11.78 -0.33 -9.11
CA THR A 95 -10.98 -0.13 -7.91
C THR A 95 -9.52 -0.52 -8.15
N ALA A 96 -8.60 0.27 -7.65
CA ALA A 96 -7.16 -0.02 -7.76
C ALA A 96 -6.45 0.28 -6.44
N LEU A 97 -5.45 -0.54 -6.10
CA LEU A 97 -4.50 -0.29 -5.04
C LEU A 97 -3.09 -0.28 -5.63
N ILE A 98 -2.40 0.86 -5.48
CA ILE A 98 -1.03 1.04 -5.94
C ILE A 98 -0.18 1.40 -4.74
N GLY A 99 0.86 0.61 -4.48
CA GLY A 99 1.75 0.75 -3.35
C GLY A 99 1.57 -0.31 -2.28
N LYS A 100 1.70 0.09 -1.00
CA LYS A 100 1.71 -0.85 0.13
C LYS A 100 0.28 -1.25 0.52
N ALA A 101 -0.05 -2.53 0.38
CA ALA A 101 -1.26 -3.15 0.92
C ALA A 101 -1.07 -3.52 2.40
N HIS A 102 -0.33 -4.56 2.68
CA HIS A 102 0.05 -5.02 4.02
C HIS A 102 -1.16 -5.36 4.91
N PHE A 103 -2.15 -6.05 4.33
CA PHE A 103 -3.27 -6.64 5.06
C PHE A 103 -2.97 -8.06 5.52
N GLU A 104 -1.89 -8.64 4.97
CA GLU A 104 -1.41 -9.99 5.25
C GLU A 104 0.09 -9.95 5.58
N PRO A 105 0.60 -10.93 6.36
CA PRO A 105 2.02 -11.03 6.62
C PRO A 105 2.81 -11.13 5.32
N PHE A 106 3.89 -10.37 5.28
CA PHE A 106 4.77 -10.29 4.15
C PHE A 106 6.08 -11.03 4.48
N LEU A 107 6.66 -11.73 3.52
CA LEU A 107 7.91 -12.49 3.66
C LEU A 107 7.82 -13.80 4.47
N ASP A 108 6.65 -14.35 4.72
CA ASP A 108 6.57 -15.69 5.26
C ASP A 108 6.52 -16.70 4.11
N PRO A 109 7.59 -17.46 3.84
CA PRO A 109 7.63 -18.42 2.73
C PRO A 109 6.72 -19.63 2.94
N PHE A 110 6.27 -19.85 4.17
CA PHE A 110 5.41 -20.98 4.53
C PHE A 110 3.92 -20.63 4.49
N LEU A 111 3.60 -19.36 4.63
CA LEU A 111 2.23 -18.89 4.61
C LEU A 111 1.87 -18.41 3.19
N ARG A 112 0.96 -19.13 2.56
CA ARG A 112 0.49 -18.84 1.20
C ARG A 112 -0.56 -17.73 1.21
N PHE A 113 -0.24 -16.59 1.79
CA PHE A 113 -1.10 -15.42 1.73
C PHE A 113 -1.21 -14.87 0.30
N ASN A 114 -2.36 -14.27 0.00
CA ASN A 114 -2.60 -13.75 -1.34
C ASN A 114 -1.63 -12.63 -1.72
N GLU A 115 -1.28 -11.75 -0.79
CA GLU A 115 -0.30 -10.68 -1.05
C GLU A 115 1.08 -11.26 -1.39
N ASN A 116 1.50 -12.34 -0.74
CA ASN A 116 2.75 -13.06 -1.08
C ASN A 116 2.65 -13.79 -2.42
N ARG A 117 1.52 -14.41 -2.72
CA ARG A 117 1.32 -15.11 -4.01
C ARG A 117 1.27 -14.15 -5.18
N LEU A 118 0.58 -13.03 -5.00
CA LEU A 118 0.48 -11.97 -6.02
C LEU A 118 1.84 -11.30 -6.28
N SER A 119 2.76 -11.41 -5.35
CA SER A 119 4.06 -10.73 -5.36
C SER A 119 5.24 -11.69 -5.26
N SER A 120 5.03 -12.99 -5.47
CA SER A 120 5.97 -14.04 -5.11
C SER A 120 7.39 -13.80 -5.60
N LEU A 121 8.32 -14.17 -4.74
CA LEU A 121 9.77 -14.00 -4.89
C LEU A 121 10.45 -15.15 -5.64
N HIS A 122 9.73 -16.23 -5.95
CA HIS A 122 10.30 -17.37 -6.65
C HIS A 122 10.42 -17.12 -8.15
N GLN A 123 11.54 -17.53 -8.74
CA GLN A 123 11.81 -17.36 -10.17
C GLN A 123 10.73 -17.95 -11.07
N GLU A 124 10.08 -19.03 -10.67
CA GLU A 124 8.96 -19.65 -11.39
C GLU A 124 7.76 -18.72 -11.52
N THR A 125 7.61 -17.79 -10.61
CA THR A 125 6.54 -16.80 -10.60
C THR A 125 6.93 -15.45 -11.19
N ILE A 126 8.18 -15.25 -11.60
CA ILE A 126 8.57 -14.06 -12.39
C ILE A 126 7.82 -14.05 -13.73
N GLN A 127 7.59 -15.20 -14.33
CA GLN A 127 6.76 -15.30 -15.55
C GLN A 127 5.29 -14.95 -15.26
N GLU A 128 4.73 -15.40 -14.16
CA GLU A 128 3.38 -15.01 -13.74
C GLU A 128 3.29 -13.52 -13.42
N ARG A 129 4.35 -12.93 -12.88
CA ARG A 129 4.46 -11.48 -12.66
C ARG A 129 4.44 -10.70 -13.97
N GLN A 130 5.15 -11.15 -14.99
CA GLN A 130 5.18 -10.52 -16.30
C GLN A 130 3.82 -10.51 -16.99
N PHE A 131 2.95 -11.46 -16.66
CA PHE A 131 1.66 -11.64 -17.30
C PHE A 131 0.49 -11.07 -16.51
N GLY A 132 0.75 -10.25 -15.49
CA GLY A 132 -0.30 -9.60 -14.74
C GLY A 132 -1.15 -10.55 -13.89
N GLY A 133 -0.72 -11.80 -13.73
CA GLY A 133 -1.42 -12.79 -12.91
C GLY A 133 -1.52 -12.39 -11.45
N GLY A 134 -0.75 -11.40 -11.03
CA GLY A 134 -0.78 -10.84 -9.71
C GLY A 134 -1.49 -9.51 -9.56
N THR A 135 -2.18 -9.00 -10.58
CA THR A 135 -2.77 -7.66 -10.52
C THR A 135 -4.20 -7.60 -10.02
N GLY A 136 -4.76 -8.68 -9.54
CA GLY A 136 -6.09 -8.71 -8.93
C GLY A 136 -6.96 -9.89 -9.39
N PRO A 137 -8.20 -9.96 -8.93
CA PRO A 137 -8.77 -9.15 -7.86
C PRO A 137 -8.29 -9.57 -6.47
N HIS A 138 -8.18 -8.62 -5.56
CA HIS A 138 -7.84 -8.89 -4.16
C HIS A 138 -8.59 -7.91 -3.24
N ARG A 139 -9.34 -8.41 -2.28
CA ARG A 139 -10.10 -7.62 -1.29
C ARG A 139 -10.96 -6.51 -1.90
N GLY A 140 -11.53 -6.77 -3.08
CA GLY A 140 -12.38 -5.82 -3.81
C GLY A 140 -11.63 -4.82 -4.68
N PHE A 141 -10.31 -4.91 -4.75
CA PHE A 141 -9.54 -4.19 -5.75
C PHE A 141 -9.45 -4.99 -7.04
N ASP A 142 -9.84 -4.37 -8.16
CA ASP A 142 -9.77 -4.96 -9.49
C ASP A 142 -8.34 -4.99 -10.02
N HIS A 143 -7.53 -4.00 -9.65
CA HIS A 143 -6.17 -3.82 -10.10
C HIS A 143 -5.23 -3.57 -8.91
N LEU A 144 -4.05 -4.21 -8.95
CA LEU A 144 -3.06 -4.17 -7.89
C LEU A 144 -1.65 -3.98 -8.45
N GLU A 145 -0.94 -3.01 -7.89
CA GLU A 145 0.50 -2.83 -8.10
C GLU A 145 1.17 -2.68 -6.74
N PHE A 146 1.72 -3.77 -6.22
CA PHE A 146 2.27 -3.78 -4.87
C PHE A 146 3.70 -3.24 -4.80
N ALA A 147 3.93 -2.41 -3.78
CA ALA A 147 5.23 -2.11 -3.21
C ALA A 147 5.21 -2.39 -1.70
N THR A 148 6.38 -2.51 -1.08
CA THR A 148 6.48 -2.72 0.36
C THR A 148 7.22 -1.58 1.06
N HIS A 149 7.92 -1.91 2.16
CA HIS A 149 8.67 -1.00 3.02
C HIS A 149 9.84 -0.27 2.36
N GLY A 150 10.03 -0.41 1.11
CA GLY A 150 11.05 0.26 0.33
C GLY A 150 11.02 -0.24 -1.10
N ALA A 151 11.82 0.36 -1.93
CA ALA A 151 12.04 -0.07 -3.30
C ALA A 151 12.99 -1.28 -3.37
N ALA A 152 13.22 -1.97 -2.23
CA ALA A 152 13.98 -3.21 -2.20
C ALA A 152 13.40 -4.18 -3.23
N GLY A 153 14.22 -4.82 -4.03
CA GLY A 153 14.00 -5.64 -5.21
C GLY A 153 12.83 -6.63 -5.26
N TRP A 154 11.69 -6.25 -4.75
CA TRP A 154 10.59 -7.11 -4.38
C TRP A 154 9.27 -6.55 -4.92
N LEU A 155 8.36 -7.45 -5.30
CA LEU A 155 7.03 -7.14 -5.75
C LEU A 155 6.97 -6.48 -7.14
N HIS A 156 5.80 -5.95 -7.48
CA HIS A 156 5.53 -5.31 -8.76
C HIS A 156 6.43 -4.10 -9.03
N TYR A 157 6.83 -3.35 -7.99
CA TYR A 157 7.70 -2.20 -8.13
C TYR A 157 9.07 -2.57 -8.71
N ALA A 158 9.69 -3.66 -8.23
CA ALA A 158 10.98 -4.11 -8.74
C ALA A 158 10.90 -4.51 -10.22
N ASN A 159 9.82 -5.20 -10.59
CA ASN A 159 9.58 -5.57 -11.98
C ASN A 159 9.37 -4.34 -12.86
N TRP A 160 8.54 -3.41 -12.42
CA TRP A 160 8.31 -2.14 -13.12
C TRP A 160 9.62 -1.34 -13.29
N LEU A 161 10.40 -1.18 -12.22
CA LEU A 161 11.68 -0.46 -12.27
C LEU A 161 12.67 -1.14 -13.24
N GLY A 162 12.76 -2.46 -13.20
CA GLY A 162 13.64 -3.22 -14.08
C GLY A 162 13.22 -3.18 -15.55
N THR A 163 11.92 -3.10 -15.82
CA THR A 163 11.37 -3.11 -17.20
C THR A 163 11.36 -1.70 -17.79
N GLU A 164 10.83 -0.72 -17.07
CA GLU A 164 10.64 0.63 -17.59
C GLU A 164 11.89 1.52 -17.45
N HIS A 165 12.73 1.22 -16.44
CA HIS A 165 13.91 2.02 -16.12
C HIS A 165 15.15 1.16 -15.79
N PRO A 166 15.62 0.29 -16.70
CA PRO A 166 16.67 -0.68 -16.39
C PRO A 166 18.00 -0.04 -15.94
N GLY A 167 18.35 1.12 -16.49
CA GLY A 167 19.53 1.87 -16.06
C GLY A 167 19.43 2.40 -14.63
N ALA A 168 18.26 2.87 -14.22
CA ALA A 168 17.99 3.31 -12.87
C ALA A 168 17.97 2.11 -11.90
N ALA A 169 17.40 0.98 -12.33
CA ALA A 169 17.40 -0.25 -11.54
C ALA A 169 18.81 -0.72 -11.20
N ALA A 170 19.70 -0.75 -12.18
CA ALA A 170 21.11 -1.16 -11.97
C ALA A 170 21.82 -0.27 -10.95
N GLY A 171 21.66 1.07 -11.05
CA GLY A 171 22.24 2.01 -10.10
C GLY A 171 21.65 1.89 -8.70
N TYR A 172 20.34 1.70 -8.62
CA TYR A 172 19.63 1.54 -7.34
C TYR A 172 20.07 0.28 -6.58
N TYR A 173 20.13 -0.87 -7.27
CA TYR A 173 20.52 -2.12 -6.64
C TYR A 173 22.02 -2.17 -6.29
N ALA A 174 22.88 -1.52 -7.08
CA ALA A 174 24.29 -1.42 -6.75
C ALA A 174 24.57 -0.67 -5.43
N VAL A 175 23.74 0.31 -5.09
CA VAL A 175 23.82 1.01 -3.80
C VAL A 175 23.36 0.11 -2.65
N LEU A 176 22.27 -0.64 -2.84
CA LEU A 176 21.77 -1.56 -1.80
C LEU A 176 22.74 -2.71 -1.52
N ASP A 177 23.39 -3.24 -2.55
CA ASP A 177 24.38 -4.32 -2.40
C ASP A 177 25.69 -3.85 -1.75
N ALA A 178 25.99 -2.55 -1.82
CA ALA A 178 27.18 -1.98 -1.20
C ALA A 178 27.06 -1.77 0.32
N ASP A 179 25.83 -1.76 0.84
CA ASP A 179 25.52 -1.57 2.26
C ASP A 179 25.32 -2.91 3.02
N LEU A 180 25.47 -4.06 2.33
CA LEU A 180 25.40 -5.43 2.89
C LEU A 180 26.78 -6.05 3.01
#